data_9344a776b93f1b065a6cd64e79d39ae9
#
_entry.id   9344a776b93f1b065a6cd64e79d39ae9
#
_cell.length_a   1.000
_cell.length_b   1.000
_cell.length_c   1.000
_cell.angle_alpha   90.00
_cell.angle_beta   90.00
_cell.angle_gamma   90.00
#
_symmetry.space_group_name_H-M   'P 1'
#
loop_
_entity.id
_entity.type
_entity.pdbx_description
1 polymer ?
#
loop_
_entity_poly.entity_id
_entity_poly.type
_entity_poly.pdbx_seq_one_letter_code
_entity_poly.pdbx_strand_id
1 'polypeptide(L)'
;MVAAQIAGRGLRERRVLATLAAIPRHWFVPVTLADAAHDDAPLPVGHGQTISQPYMVALMTAALVPRRADRVLEIGTGSGYQTAILAHLVRRVYTVERIPELSRGAARRLAALGLANVEYRVGDGTLGWPEAAPFDAILVTAAAPDIPEPLAAQLAPGGRIAVPVGDLALQELLVGVRGPGGLQVRAAGGCRFVPLIGRHAFPEGF
;
A
#
# COMPACT_ATOMS: atom_id res chain seq x y z
N MET A 1 5.24 -2.24 -19.18
CA MET A 1 5.30 -2.27 -17.71
C MET A 1 5.20 -3.71 -17.19
N VAL A 2 4.00 -4.35 -17.15
CA VAL A 2 3.80 -5.62 -16.42
C VAL A 2 4.70 -6.76 -16.89
N ALA A 3 4.80 -7.01 -18.21
CA ALA A 3 5.60 -8.13 -18.74
C ALA A 3 7.10 -7.96 -18.48
N ALA A 4 7.66 -6.81 -18.86
CA ALA A 4 9.12 -6.60 -18.81
C ALA A 4 9.61 -6.22 -17.40
N GLN A 5 8.93 -5.27 -16.75
CA GLN A 5 9.43 -4.67 -15.50
C GLN A 5 9.03 -5.46 -14.24
N ILE A 6 7.97 -6.28 -14.29
CA ILE A 6 7.44 -6.99 -13.14
C ILE A 6 7.62 -8.51 -13.31
N ALA A 7 6.96 -9.11 -14.30
CA ALA A 7 7.07 -10.55 -14.55
C ALA A 7 8.49 -10.95 -14.96
N GLY A 8 9.17 -10.12 -15.77
CA GLY A 8 10.57 -10.31 -16.14
C GLY A 8 11.55 -10.34 -14.97
N ARG A 9 11.20 -9.72 -13.83
CA ARG A 9 11.97 -9.74 -12.57
C ARG A 9 11.60 -10.90 -11.64
N GLY A 10 10.80 -11.86 -12.11
CA GLY A 10 10.50 -13.09 -11.37
C GLY A 10 9.20 -13.11 -10.59
N LEU A 11 8.41 -12.04 -10.58
CA LEU A 11 7.09 -12.05 -9.94
C LEU A 11 6.12 -12.92 -10.76
N ARG A 12 5.44 -13.90 -10.12
CA ARG A 12 4.63 -14.93 -10.79
C ARG A 12 3.15 -14.94 -10.37
N GLU A 13 2.75 -14.10 -9.40
CA GLU A 13 1.38 -14.03 -8.92
C GLU A 13 0.42 -13.57 -10.02
N ARG A 14 -0.27 -14.55 -10.68
CA ARG A 14 -1.10 -14.30 -11.87
C ARG A 14 -2.20 -13.26 -11.62
N ARG A 15 -2.86 -13.30 -10.45
CA ARG A 15 -3.94 -12.36 -10.13
C ARG A 15 -3.41 -10.94 -9.97
N VAL A 16 -2.25 -10.78 -9.34
CA VAL A 16 -1.59 -9.48 -9.18
C VAL A 16 -1.18 -8.93 -10.55
N LEU A 17 -0.51 -9.73 -11.38
CA LEU A 17 -0.10 -9.33 -12.73
C LEU A 17 -1.29 -8.93 -13.61
N ALA A 18 -2.37 -9.70 -13.59
CA ALA A 18 -3.58 -9.41 -14.36
C ALA A 18 -4.23 -8.10 -13.90
N THR A 19 -4.30 -7.87 -12.58
CA THR A 19 -4.85 -6.63 -12.00
C THR A 19 -4.02 -5.40 -12.38
N LEU A 20 -2.68 -5.50 -12.29
CA LEU A 20 -1.77 -4.43 -12.70
C LEU A 20 -1.87 -4.11 -14.20
N ALA A 21 -2.17 -5.10 -15.04
CA ALA A 21 -2.38 -4.90 -16.46
C ALA A 21 -3.74 -4.25 -16.79
N ALA A 22 -4.75 -4.49 -15.95
CA ALA A 22 -6.11 -3.98 -16.17
C ALA A 22 -6.30 -2.54 -15.67
N ILE A 23 -5.57 -2.12 -14.63
CA ILE A 23 -5.75 -0.79 -14.02
C ILE A 23 -4.91 0.26 -14.74
N PRO A 24 -5.51 1.32 -15.28
CA PRO A 24 -4.81 2.35 -16.05
C PRO A 24 -4.00 3.26 -15.11
N ARG A 25 -2.72 2.93 -14.87
CA ARG A 25 -1.85 3.66 -13.94
C ARG A 25 -1.74 5.16 -14.26
N HIS A 26 -1.82 5.55 -15.54
CA HIS A 26 -1.78 6.96 -15.95
C HIS A 26 -2.95 7.80 -15.42
N TRP A 27 -4.05 7.19 -14.95
CA TRP A 27 -5.14 7.91 -14.28
C TRP A 27 -4.78 8.37 -12.85
N PHE A 28 -3.70 7.84 -12.29
CA PHE A 28 -3.26 8.05 -10.91
C PHE A 28 -2.07 8.99 -10.78
N VAL A 29 -1.64 9.60 -11.88
CA VAL A 29 -0.59 10.61 -11.93
C VAL A 29 -1.14 11.92 -12.50
N PRO A 30 -0.47 13.07 -12.26
CA PRO A 30 -0.78 14.31 -12.98
C PRO A 30 -0.73 14.11 -14.49
N VAL A 31 -1.59 14.81 -15.24
CA VAL A 31 -1.66 14.68 -16.70
C VAL A 31 -0.32 14.96 -17.39
N THR A 32 0.48 15.87 -16.82
CA THR A 32 1.82 16.21 -17.30
C THR A 32 2.83 15.06 -17.16
N LEU A 33 2.52 14.02 -16.40
CA LEU A 33 3.35 12.84 -16.19
C LEU A 33 2.75 11.57 -16.79
N ALA A 34 1.69 11.69 -17.60
CA ALA A 34 0.97 10.54 -18.15
C ALA A 34 1.89 9.63 -19.01
N ASP A 35 2.79 10.21 -19.78
CA ASP A 35 3.73 9.47 -20.62
C ASP A 35 4.74 8.65 -19.79
N ALA A 36 5.17 9.17 -18.63
CA ALA A 36 6.06 8.50 -17.71
C ALA A 36 5.33 7.53 -16.74
N ALA A 37 4.00 7.48 -16.78
CA ALA A 37 3.22 6.71 -15.82
C ALA A 37 3.58 5.22 -15.76
N HIS A 38 4.12 4.66 -16.84
CA HIS A 38 4.47 3.25 -16.94
C HIS A 38 5.96 2.96 -16.77
N ASP A 39 6.77 3.98 -16.45
CA ASP A 39 8.18 3.80 -16.09
C ASP A 39 8.30 3.12 -14.72
N ASP A 40 9.36 2.31 -14.54
CA ASP A 40 9.59 1.60 -13.28
C ASP A 40 10.23 2.52 -12.23
N ALA A 41 9.56 3.64 -11.97
CA ALA A 41 9.98 4.68 -11.03
C ALA A 41 8.80 5.24 -10.23
N PRO A 42 9.04 5.80 -9.04
CA PRO A 42 8.05 6.60 -8.33
C PRO A 42 7.84 7.93 -9.05
N LEU A 43 6.61 8.45 -9.04
CA LEU A 43 6.28 9.74 -9.64
C LEU A 43 5.54 10.64 -8.63
N PRO A 44 5.74 11.97 -8.66
CA PRO A 44 5.08 12.88 -7.75
C PRO A 44 3.57 12.95 -8.02
N VAL A 45 2.77 12.99 -6.95
CA VAL A 45 1.30 13.11 -7.00
C VAL A 45 0.78 14.33 -6.24
N GLY A 46 1.67 15.24 -5.88
CA GLY A 46 1.38 16.43 -5.07
C GLY A 46 1.62 16.22 -3.58
N HIS A 47 1.57 17.30 -2.82
CA HIS A 47 1.73 17.29 -1.36
C HIS A 47 3.02 16.64 -0.85
N GLY A 48 4.10 16.64 -1.64
CA GLY A 48 5.34 15.95 -1.31
C GLY A 48 5.24 14.41 -1.36
N GLN A 49 4.14 13.86 -1.90
CA GLN A 49 3.90 12.41 -1.98
C GLN A 49 4.14 11.88 -3.39
N THR A 50 4.33 10.56 -3.48
CA THR A 50 4.57 9.87 -4.74
C THR A 50 3.63 8.67 -4.92
N ILE A 51 3.30 8.34 -6.17
CA ILE A 51 2.85 6.99 -6.51
C ILE A 51 4.07 6.08 -6.54
N SER A 52 4.01 4.95 -5.84
CA SER A 52 5.12 4.01 -5.74
C SER A 52 5.48 3.39 -7.09
N GLN A 53 6.75 3.05 -7.28
CA GLN A 53 7.27 2.31 -8.43
C GLN A 53 6.38 1.08 -8.73
N PRO A 54 6.03 0.79 -10.01
CA PRO A 54 5.19 -0.35 -10.37
C PRO A 54 5.66 -1.69 -9.81
N TYR A 55 6.97 -1.95 -9.84
CA TYR A 55 7.53 -3.17 -9.27
C TYR A 55 7.29 -3.28 -7.76
N MET A 56 7.42 -2.18 -7.01
CA MET A 56 7.17 -2.17 -5.57
C MET A 56 5.71 -2.42 -5.23
N VAL A 57 4.78 -1.81 -5.98
CA VAL A 57 3.34 -2.09 -5.85
C VAL A 57 3.06 -3.58 -6.05
N ALA A 58 3.65 -4.18 -7.08
CA ALA A 58 3.49 -5.60 -7.38
C ALA A 58 4.08 -6.51 -6.28
N LEU A 59 5.31 -6.21 -5.85
CA LEU A 59 6.04 -6.97 -4.84
C LEU A 59 5.30 -6.97 -3.49
N MET A 60 4.91 -5.78 -3.01
CA MET A 60 4.20 -5.63 -1.75
C MET A 60 2.82 -6.33 -1.79
N THR A 61 2.09 -6.16 -2.90
CA THR A 61 0.79 -6.84 -3.08
C THR A 61 0.96 -8.36 -3.08
N ALA A 62 1.93 -8.88 -3.83
CA ALA A 62 2.19 -10.33 -3.88
C ALA A 62 2.64 -10.89 -2.53
N ALA A 63 3.45 -10.13 -1.77
CA ALA A 63 3.91 -10.53 -0.45
C ALA A 63 2.79 -10.73 0.57
N LEU A 64 1.67 -10.00 0.42
CA LEU A 64 0.47 -10.19 1.24
C LEU A 64 -0.33 -11.45 0.88
N VAL A 65 -0.07 -12.09 -0.26
CA VAL A 65 -0.85 -13.25 -0.75
C VAL A 65 -2.36 -12.97 -0.66
N PRO A 66 -2.89 -11.95 -1.36
CA PRO A 66 -4.26 -11.48 -1.14
C PRO A 66 -5.30 -12.52 -1.57
N ARG A 67 -6.29 -12.76 -0.72
CA ARG A 67 -7.40 -13.69 -0.96
C ARG A 67 -8.68 -12.93 -1.24
N ARG A 68 -9.60 -13.52 -2.03
CA ARG A 68 -10.88 -12.87 -2.38
C ARG A 68 -11.75 -12.52 -1.17
N ALA A 69 -11.62 -13.26 -0.07
CA ALA A 69 -12.40 -13.04 1.15
C ALA A 69 -11.78 -12.00 2.10
N ASP A 70 -10.53 -11.57 1.84
CA ASP A 70 -9.76 -10.74 2.76
C ASP A 70 -10.40 -9.35 2.96
N ARG A 71 -10.29 -8.88 4.19
CA ARG A 71 -10.44 -7.48 4.62
C ARG A 71 -9.05 -6.91 4.80
N VAL A 72 -8.70 -5.92 4.00
CA VAL A 72 -7.35 -5.35 3.97
C VAL A 72 -7.36 -3.92 4.47
N LEU A 73 -6.42 -3.60 5.37
CA LEU A 73 -6.12 -2.22 5.75
C LEU A 73 -4.92 -1.73 4.94
N GLU A 74 -5.07 -0.58 4.31
CA GLU A 74 -4.00 0.16 3.65
C GLU A 74 -3.70 1.44 4.42
N ILE A 75 -2.42 1.71 4.67
CA ILE A 75 -1.94 2.96 5.26
C ILE A 75 -1.20 3.75 4.18
N GLY A 76 -1.72 4.93 3.85
CA GLY A 76 -1.22 5.77 2.76
C GLY A 76 -1.99 5.53 1.46
N THR A 77 -3.21 6.06 1.34
CA THR A 77 -4.03 6.01 0.12
C THR A 77 -3.33 6.68 -1.07
N GLY A 78 -2.69 7.83 -0.83
CA GLY A 78 -1.98 8.59 -1.83
C GLY A 78 -2.83 8.89 -3.07
N SER A 79 -2.33 8.49 -4.24
CA SER A 79 -3.08 8.62 -5.49
C SER A 79 -4.29 7.68 -5.60
N GLY A 80 -4.34 6.60 -4.81
CA GLY A 80 -5.33 5.53 -4.89
C GLY A 80 -4.94 4.36 -5.80
N TYR A 81 -3.75 4.36 -6.39
CA TYR A 81 -3.35 3.28 -7.31
C TYR A 81 -3.21 1.93 -6.60
N GLN A 82 -2.49 1.90 -5.48
CA GLN A 82 -2.36 0.69 -4.66
C GLN A 82 -3.73 0.26 -4.12
N THR A 83 -4.56 1.21 -3.70
CA THR A 83 -5.95 0.96 -3.25
C THR A 83 -6.76 0.28 -4.35
N ALA A 84 -6.67 0.76 -5.61
CA ALA A 84 -7.35 0.17 -6.76
C ALA A 84 -6.90 -1.28 -7.02
N ILE A 85 -5.60 -1.55 -6.95
CA ILE A 85 -5.05 -2.91 -7.07
C ILE A 85 -5.63 -3.83 -5.99
N LEU A 86 -5.61 -3.40 -4.73
CA LEU A 86 -6.16 -4.18 -3.62
C LEU A 86 -7.67 -4.42 -3.80
N ALA A 87 -8.43 -3.40 -4.17
CA ALA A 87 -9.89 -3.49 -4.34
C ALA A 87 -10.31 -4.53 -5.39
N HIS A 88 -9.51 -4.76 -6.43
CA HIS A 88 -9.75 -5.84 -7.41
C HIS A 88 -9.43 -7.25 -6.87
N LEU A 89 -8.60 -7.35 -5.86
CA LEU A 89 -8.07 -8.63 -5.38
C LEU A 89 -8.80 -9.17 -4.17
N VAL A 90 -9.44 -8.29 -3.36
CA VAL A 90 -9.96 -8.65 -2.04
C VAL A 90 -11.44 -8.27 -1.86
N ARG A 91 -12.05 -8.73 -0.78
CA ARG A 91 -13.45 -8.45 -0.45
C ARG A 91 -13.68 -6.97 -0.15
N ARG A 92 -12.82 -6.35 0.66
CA ARG A 92 -12.94 -4.97 1.12
C ARG A 92 -11.58 -4.36 1.47
N VAL A 93 -11.39 -3.13 1.08
CA VAL A 93 -10.24 -2.31 1.46
C VAL A 93 -10.70 -1.22 2.42
N TYR A 94 -9.97 -1.05 3.50
CA TYR A 94 -10.03 0.10 4.41
C TYR A 94 -8.75 0.87 4.19
N THR A 95 -8.83 2.16 3.86
CA THR A 95 -7.64 2.94 3.57
C THR A 95 -7.59 4.22 4.40
N VAL A 96 -6.43 4.49 5.00
CA VAL A 96 -6.20 5.66 5.85
C VAL A 96 -5.18 6.57 5.19
N GLU A 97 -5.54 7.84 5.05
CA GLU A 97 -4.69 8.88 4.48
C GLU A 97 -4.67 10.11 5.39
N ARG A 98 -3.46 10.65 5.65
CA ARG A 98 -3.33 11.85 6.48
C ARG A 98 -3.69 13.14 5.75
N ILE A 99 -3.59 13.17 4.41
CA ILE A 99 -3.82 14.34 3.56
C ILE A 99 -5.22 14.27 2.96
N PRO A 100 -6.17 15.13 3.41
CA PRO A 100 -7.56 15.06 2.98
C PRO A 100 -7.76 15.21 1.47
N GLU A 101 -6.91 16.00 0.80
CA GLU A 101 -6.95 16.27 -0.64
C GLU A 101 -6.65 15.00 -1.44
N LEU A 102 -5.64 14.23 -1.01
CA LEU A 102 -5.28 12.96 -1.63
C LEU A 102 -6.39 11.93 -1.44
N SER A 103 -6.91 11.78 -0.23
CA SER A 103 -8.03 10.88 0.08
C SER A 103 -9.24 11.17 -0.80
N ARG A 104 -9.67 12.45 -0.89
CA ARG A 104 -10.80 12.85 -1.76
C ARG A 104 -10.50 12.60 -3.24
N GLY A 105 -9.27 12.86 -3.68
CA GLY A 105 -8.83 12.61 -5.05
C GLY A 105 -8.87 11.13 -5.42
N ALA A 106 -8.36 10.28 -4.55
CA ALA A 106 -8.40 8.82 -4.68
C ALA A 106 -9.84 8.31 -4.74
N ALA A 107 -10.70 8.74 -3.81
CA ALA A 107 -12.11 8.32 -3.78
C ALA A 107 -12.84 8.61 -5.11
N ARG A 108 -12.63 9.81 -5.70
CA ARG A 108 -13.21 10.13 -7.02
C ARG A 108 -12.69 9.22 -8.14
N ARG A 109 -11.39 8.94 -8.17
CA ARG A 109 -10.78 8.06 -9.19
C ARG A 109 -11.30 6.63 -9.07
N LEU A 110 -11.37 6.10 -7.86
CA LEU A 110 -11.84 4.74 -7.62
C LEU A 110 -13.34 4.60 -7.93
N ALA A 111 -14.15 5.60 -7.60
CA ALA A 111 -15.57 5.64 -7.99
C ALA A 111 -15.74 5.64 -9.51
N ALA A 112 -14.92 6.41 -10.25
CA ALA A 112 -14.93 6.43 -11.72
C ALA A 112 -14.51 5.07 -12.34
N LEU A 113 -13.75 4.25 -11.61
CA LEU A 113 -13.40 2.87 -11.98
C LEU A 113 -14.45 1.83 -11.53
N GLY A 114 -15.55 2.27 -10.91
CA GLY A 114 -16.61 1.38 -10.42
C GLY A 114 -16.22 0.58 -9.17
N LEU A 115 -15.19 0.98 -8.44
CA LEU A 115 -14.72 0.30 -7.23
C LEU A 115 -15.51 0.77 -6.01
N ALA A 116 -16.48 -0.02 -5.57
CA ALA A 116 -17.40 0.29 -4.48
C ALA A 116 -17.04 -0.39 -3.14
N ASN A 117 -15.97 -1.20 -3.12
CA ASN A 117 -15.57 -1.98 -1.96
C ASN A 117 -14.42 -1.34 -1.15
N VAL A 118 -14.35 0.00 -1.15
CA VAL A 118 -13.31 0.78 -0.45
C VAL A 118 -13.95 1.71 0.56
N GLU A 119 -13.44 1.66 1.80
CA GLU A 119 -13.77 2.59 2.89
C GLU A 119 -12.60 3.56 3.09
N TYR A 120 -12.89 4.83 3.27
CA TYR A 120 -11.87 5.88 3.39
C TYR A 120 -11.91 6.53 4.78
N ARG A 121 -10.73 6.73 5.37
CA ARG A 121 -10.56 7.53 6.59
C ARG A 121 -9.45 8.55 6.37
N VAL A 122 -9.70 9.77 6.82
CA VAL A 122 -8.65 10.80 6.95
C VAL A 122 -8.17 10.82 8.40
N GLY A 123 -6.84 10.65 8.60
CA GLY A 123 -6.27 10.65 9.94
C GLY A 123 -4.86 10.07 10.02
N ASP A 124 -4.39 9.86 11.24
CA ASP A 124 -3.09 9.25 11.54
C ASP A 124 -3.12 7.75 11.21
N GLY A 125 -2.43 7.36 10.14
CA GLY A 125 -2.35 5.97 9.68
C GLY A 125 -1.64 5.04 10.64
N THR A 126 -0.77 5.56 11.53
CA THR A 126 -0.05 4.74 12.50
C THR A 126 -0.96 4.11 13.56
N LEU A 127 -2.15 4.68 13.74
CA LEU A 127 -3.20 4.15 14.64
C LEU A 127 -4.04 3.06 13.97
N GLY A 128 -3.94 2.90 12.65
CA GLY A 128 -4.76 1.99 11.88
C GLY A 128 -6.25 2.38 11.88
N TRP A 129 -7.11 1.34 11.98
CA TRP A 129 -8.56 1.50 12.03
C TRP A 129 -9.19 0.51 13.03
N PRO A 130 -9.07 0.78 14.33
CA PRO A 130 -9.48 -0.17 15.38
C PRO A 130 -10.94 -0.62 15.28
N GLU A 131 -11.86 0.28 14.90
CA GLU A 131 -13.29 -0.04 14.83
C GLU A 131 -13.64 -1.00 13.68
N ALA A 132 -12.75 -1.12 12.69
CA ALA A 132 -12.89 -2.05 11.58
C ALA A 132 -12.04 -3.31 11.74
N ALA A 133 -11.17 -3.39 12.74
CA ALA A 133 -10.35 -4.58 13.01
C ALA A 133 -11.22 -5.81 13.39
N PRO A 134 -10.70 -7.06 13.23
CA PRO A 134 -9.38 -7.40 12.73
C PRO A 134 -9.30 -7.42 11.20
N PHE A 135 -8.05 -7.32 10.67
CA PHE A 135 -7.75 -7.36 9.24
C PHE A 135 -7.00 -8.64 8.86
N ASP A 136 -7.33 -9.21 7.71
CA ASP A 136 -6.63 -10.36 7.14
C ASP A 136 -5.26 -10.00 6.57
N ALA A 137 -5.12 -8.75 6.12
CA ALA A 137 -3.82 -8.21 5.71
C ALA A 137 -3.76 -6.69 5.95
N ILE A 138 -2.52 -6.19 6.17
CA ILE A 138 -2.21 -4.77 6.31
C ILE A 138 -1.08 -4.42 5.35
N LEU A 139 -1.26 -3.37 4.56
CA LEU A 139 -0.24 -2.82 3.67
C LEU A 139 0.08 -1.38 4.07
N VAL A 140 1.35 -1.10 4.35
CA VAL A 140 1.82 0.26 4.64
C VAL A 140 2.63 0.77 3.47
N THR A 141 2.20 1.87 2.85
CA THR A 141 2.82 2.45 1.65
C THR A 141 3.73 3.64 1.96
N ALA A 142 4.17 3.74 3.21
CA ALA A 142 5.13 4.73 3.71
C ALA A 142 6.12 4.04 4.67
N ALA A 143 7.33 4.58 4.80
CA ALA A 143 8.37 3.98 5.65
C ALA A 143 8.20 4.37 7.11
N ALA A 144 8.37 3.42 8.02
CA ALA A 144 8.37 3.64 9.46
C ALA A 144 9.73 3.25 10.08
N PRO A 145 10.12 3.81 11.23
CA PRO A 145 11.34 3.38 11.93
C PRO A 145 11.24 1.94 12.44
N ASP A 146 10.04 1.46 12.71
CA ASP A 146 9.69 0.10 13.10
C ASP A 146 8.25 -0.20 12.68
N ILE A 147 7.81 -1.47 12.78
CA ILE A 147 6.40 -1.83 12.54
C ILE A 147 5.54 -1.23 13.67
N PRO A 148 4.61 -0.31 13.36
CA PRO A 148 3.75 0.29 14.39
C PRO A 148 2.94 -0.78 15.13
N GLU A 149 3.11 -0.85 16.44
CA GLU A 149 2.42 -1.83 17.29
C GLU A 149 0.90 -1.84 17.10
N PRO A 150 0.21 -0.67 17.01
CA PRO A 150 -1.24 -0.66 16.78
C PRO A 150 -1.66 -1.36 15.48
N LEU A 151 -0.82 -1.35 14.44
CA LEU A 151 -1.11 -2.06 13.20
C LEU A 151 -0.96 -3.58 13.38
N ALA A 152 0.12 -4.02 14.03
CA ALA A 152 0.34 -5.43 14.33
C ALA A 152 -0.79 -6.02 15.21
N ALA A 153 -1.28 -5.24 16.18
CA ALA A 153 -2.38 -5.63 17.06
C ALA A 153 -3.72 -5.82 16.32
N GLN A 154 -3.93 -5.08 15.22
CA GLN A 154 -5.14 -5.15 14.39
C GLN A 154 -5.16 -6.28 13.35
N LEU A 155 -4.10 -7.07 13.23
CA LEU A 155 -4.10 -8.27 12.37
C LEU A 155 -4.97 -9.37 12.97
N ALA A 156 -5.69 -10.09 12.13
CA ALA A 156 -6.33 -11.36 12.48
C ALA A 156 -5.26 -12.44 12.77
N PRO A 157 -5.57 -13.52 13.49
CA PRO A 157 -4.70 -14.70 13.56
C PRO A 157 -4.39 -15.21 12.14
N GLY A 158 -3.09 -15.41 11.82
CA GLY A 158 -2.64 -15.74 10.46
C GLY A 158 -2.68 -14.55 9.49
N GLY A 159 -3.03 -13.35 9.95
CA GLY A 159 -3.01 -12.12 9.17
C GLY A 159 -1.59 -11.73 8.75
N ARG A 160 -1.47 -11.01 7.65
CA ARG A 160 -0.19 -10.66 7.01
C ARG A 160 -0.02 -9.16 6.97
N ILE A 161 1.22 -8.70 7.12
CA ILE A 161 1.57 -7.28 7.03
C ILE A 161 2.78 -7.08 6.14
N ALA A 162 2.79 -6.01 5.34
CA ALA A 162 3.95 -5.57 4.59
C ALA A 162 4.19 -4.08 4.88
N VAL A 163 5.41 -3.78 5.37
CA VAL A 163 5.80 -2.43 5.82
C VAL A 163 7.24 -2.16 5.40
N PRO A 164 7.53 -1.01 4.75
CA PRO A 164 8.89 -0.50 4.64
C PRO A 164 9.38 -0.03 6.02
N VAL A 165 10.49 -0.58 6.48
CA VAL A 165 11.07 -0.26 7.81
C VAL A 165 12.51 0.21 7.66
N GLY A 166 12.88 1.26 8.35
CA GLY A 166 14.22 1.82 8.33
C GLY A 166 14.22 3.33 8.53
N ASP A 167 15.37 3.94 8.25
CA ASP A 167 15.54 5.40 8.29
C ASP A 167 15.13 6.07 6.95
N LEU A 168 15.38 7.38 6.81
CA LEU A 168 15.03 8.11 5.58
C LEU A 168 15.95 7.79 4.39
N ALA A 169 17.11 7.22 4.62
CA ALA A 169 18.09 6.93 3.59
C ALA A 169 17.92 5.50 3.05
N LEU A 170 17.68 4.53 3.93
CA LEU A 170 17.60 3.11 3.59
C LEU A 170 16.47 2.43 4.36
N GLN A 171 15.60 1.77 3.61
CA GLN A 171 14.54 0.94 4.19
C GLN A 171 14.59 -0.47 3.62
N GLU A 172 14.09 -1.40 4.41
CA GLU A 172 13.87 -2.77 4.02
C GLU A 172 12.37 -3.09 4.06
N LEU A 173 11.85 -3.70 3.02
CA LEU A 173 10.48 -4.19 3.04
C LEU A 173 10.40 -5.39 3.98
N LEU A 174 9.73 -5.23 5.10
CA LEU A 174 9.43 -6.30 6.03
C LEU A 174 8.06 -6.89 5.74
N VAL A 175 7.98 -8.21 5.76
CA VAL A 175 6.74 -8.97 5.62
C VAL A 175 6.56 -9.83 6.85
N GLY A 176 5.43 -9.65 7.55
CA GLY A 176 5.11 -10.37 8.77
C GLY A 176 3.86 -11.22 8.66
N VAL A 177 3.79 -12.27 9.48
CA VAL A 177 2.59 -13.11 9.67
C VAL A 177 2.31 -13.21 11.16
N ARG A 178 1.06 -12.94 11.57
CA ARG A 178 0.62 -13.05 12.97
C ARG A 178 0.42 -14.52 13.33
N GLY A 179 1.34 -15.08 14.11
CA GLY A 179 1.26 -16.41 14.71
C GLY A 179 0.80 -16.39 16.17
N PRO A 180 0.68 -17.57 16.83
CA PRO A 180 0.33 -17.67 18.25
C PRO A 180 1.33 -16.97 19.18
N GLY A 181 2.62 -16.93 18.79
CA GLY A 181 3.70 -16.29 19.55
C GLY A 181 3.98 -14.84 19.16
N GLY A 182 3.09 -14.18 18.42
CA GLY A 182 3.28 -12.81 17.93
C GLY A 182 3.57 -12.73 16.43
N LEU A 183 4.10 -11.59 16.00
CA LEU A 183 4.40 -11.33 14.60
C LEU A 183 5.74 -11.97 14.21
N GLN A 184 5.71 -12.89 13.25
CA GLN A 184 6.92 -13.47 12.64
C GLN A 184 7.27 -12.68 11.38
N VAL A 185 8.43 -12.06 11.34
CA VAL A 185 8.85 -11.10 10.32
C VAL A 185 10.03 -11.65 9.51
N ARG A 186 10.03 -11.37 8.21
CA ARG A 186 11.15 -11.59 7.30
C ARG A 186 11.37 -10.41 6.38
N ALA A 187 12.59 -10.20 5.96
CA ALA A 187 12.94 -9.22 4.93
C ALA A 187 12.52 -9.71 3.52
N ALA A 188 12.14 -8.76 2.68
CA ALA A 188 11.72 -9.00 1.29
C ALA A 188 12.45 -8.09 0.29
N GLY A 189 13.53 -7.42 0.72
CA GLY A 189 14.41 -6.61 -0.11
C GLY A 189 14.41 -5.13 0.24
N GLY A 190 15.45 -4.43 -0.22
CA GLY A 190 15.61 -2.99 -0.03
C GLY A 190 14.56 -2.19 -0.80
N CYS A 191 14.13 -1.06 -0.22
CA CYS A 191 13.14 -0.16 -0.81
C CYS A 191 13.39 1.29 -0.39
N ARG A 192 12.63 2.21 -0.99
CA ARG A 192 12.62 3.63 -0.59
C ARG A 192 11.23 4.20 -0.72
N PHE A 193 10.69 4.67 0.40
CA PHE A 193 9.38 5.27 0.54
C PHE A 193 9.46 6.62 1.24
N VAL A 194 8.42 7.43 1.07
CA VAL A 194 8.18 8.63 1.88
C VAL A 194 7.97 8.22 3.34
N PRO A 195 8.29 9.09 4.33
CA PRO A 195 8.12 8.75 5.73
C PRO A 195 6.63 8.59 6.09
N LEU A 196 6.34 7.59 6.90
CA LEU A 196 5.07 7.48 7.61
C LEU A 196 5.07 8.47 8.77
N ILE A 197 4.22 9.48 8.68
CA ILE A 197 4.11 10.52 9.70
C ILE A 197 2.94 10.20 10.62
N GLY A 198 3.21 10.17 11.93
CA GLY A 198 2.18 9.93 12.95
C GLY A 198 2.74 9.52 14.29
N ARG A 199 1.84 9.26 15.21
CA ARG A 199 2.15 9.03 16.64
C ARG A 199 3.11 7.86 16.89
N HIS A 200 3.05 6.81 16.06
CA HIS A 200 3.85 5.59 16.21
C HIS A 200 4.86 5.41 15.07
N ALA A 201 5.28 6.50 14.42
CA ALA A 201 6.30 6.52 13.38
C ALA A 201 7.10 7.82 13.42
N PHE A 202 7.42 8.43 12.26
CA PHE A 202 8.16 9.70 12.24
C PHE A 202 7.28 10.88 12.69
N PRO A 203 7.82 11.87 13.42
CA PRO A 203 7.10 13.07 13.82
C PRO A 203 6.80 14.01 12.63
N GLU A 204 5.89 14.96 12.81
CA GLU A 204 5.68 16.04 11.83
C GLU A 204 6.93 16.94 11.72
N GLY A 205 7.18 17.41 10.51
CA GLY A 205 8.34 18.29 10.24
C GLY A 205 9.64 17.54 9.94
N PHE A 206 9.54 16.27 9.71
CA PHE A 206 10.66 15.42 9.30
C PHE A 206 10.93 15.55 7.80
#